data_e7f41c59c762690bee5e5a68ac30a922
#
_entry.id   e7f41c59c762690bee5e5a68ac30a922
#
_cell.length_a   1.000
_cell.length_b   1.000
_cell.length_c   1.000
_cell.angle_alpha   90.00
_cell.angle_beta   90.00
_cell.angle_gamma   90.00
#
_symmetry.space_group_name_H-M   'P 1'
#
loop_
_entity.id
_entity.type
_entity.pdbx_description
1 polymer ?
#
loop_
_entity_poly.entity_id
_entity_poly.type
_entity_poly.pdbx_seq_one_letter_code
_entity_poly.pdbx_strand_id
1 'polypeptide(L)'
;PEGHVLADSIAMAETLVERHPEKDLLPKDPAARALARNLIAEMHSGFMALRDACPCNIVNCWGDFEPSEAVLADLERLESLWSLARSRHGAGGPWLFGDYTLADVFFAPVAYRITTYGLPVSDASKAYVAAHLAEPNFMNWRAEALKDTYDPFPYQLDLPKKPWPVNAS
;
A
#
# COMPACT_ATOMS: atom_id res chain seq x y z
N PRO A 1 -9.22 18.86 -16.15
CA PRO A 1 -9.93 19.94 -16.80
C PRO A 1 -9.47 20.19 -18.24
N GLU A 2 -8.33 19.66 -18.68
CA GLU A 2 -7.75 19.87 -20.02
C GLU A 2 -8.20 18.82 -21.04
N GLY A 3 -9.14 17.95 -20.71
CA GLY A 3 -9.67 16.93 -21.60
C GLY A 3 -8.76 15.70 -21.79
N HIS A 4 -7.67 15.61 -21.05
CA HIS A 4 -6.80 14.43 -21.10
C HIS A 4 -7.45 13.25 -20.36
N VAL A 5 -7.45 12.08 -21.00
CA VAL A 5 -7.95 10.85 -20.41
C VAL A 5 -6.74 10.06 -19.87
N LEU A 6 -6.73 9.80 -18.56
CA LEU A 6 -5.71 9.00 -17.88
C LEU A 6 -6.43 7.82 -17.22
N ALA A 7 -6.10 6.61 -17.60
CA ALA A 7 -6.73 5.39 -17.09
C ALA A 7 -5.78 4.50 -16.27
N ASP A 8 -4.48 4.68 -16.44
CA ASP A 8 -3.44 3.91 -15.74
C ASP A 8 -2.89 4.67 -14.54
N SER A 9 -2.69 3.98 -13.41
CA SER A 9 -2.24 4.62 -12.17
C SER A 9 -0.82 5.19 -12.25
N ILE A 10 0.09 4.57 -13.01
CA ILE A 10 1.44 5.14 -13.24
C ILE A 10 1.35 6.40 -14.10
N ALA A 11 0.53 6.38 -15.15
CA ALA A 11 0.31 7.56 -15.99
C ALA A 11 -0.29 8.73 -15.17
N MET A 12 -1.23 8.44 -14.27
CA MET A 12 -1.77 9.43 -13.33
C MET A 12 -0.69 9.98 -12.41
N ALA A 13 0.12 9.11 -11.80
CA ALA A 13 1.19 9.47 -10.88
C ALA A 13 2.24 10.36 -11.55
N GLU A 14 2.77 9.97 -12.70
CA GLU A 14 3.77 10.76 -13.44
C GLU A 14 3.20 12.10 -13.91
N THR A 15 1.94 12.14 -14.36
CA THR A 15 1.27 13.40 -14.71
C THR A 15 1.15 14.33 -13.50
N LEU A 16 0.87 13.79 -12.30
CA LEU A 16 0.84 14.61 -11.08
C LEU A 16 2.22 15.14 -10.73
N VAL A 17 3.28 14.34 -10.87
CA VAL A 17 4.67 14.76 -10.66
C VAL A 17 5.04 15.92 -11.58
N GLU A 18 4.69 15.82 -12.87
CA GLU A 18 4.95 16.89 -13.84
C GLU A 18 4.17 18.17 -13.56
N ARG A 19 2.91 18.05 -13.13
CA ARG A 19 2.05 19.21 -12.88
C ARG A 19 2.28 19.90 -11.55
N HIS A 20 2.83 19.16 -10.58
CA HIS A 20 3.02 19.63 -9.21
C HIS A 20 4.44 19.40 -8.71
N PRO A 21 5.47 19.96 -9.41
CA PRO A 21 6.86 19.76 -9.03
C PRO A 21 7.17 20.33 -7.62
N GLU A 22 6.36 21.27 -7.14
CA GLU A 22 6.46 21.86 -5.80
C GLU A 22 5.97 20.92 -4.67
N LYS A 23 5.32 19.80 -4.99
CA LYS A 23 4.74 18.89 -3.99
C LYS A 23 5.70 17.78 -3.54
N ASP A 24 6.87 17.67 -4.16
CA ASP A 24 7.86 16.63 -3.83
C ASP A 24 7.25 15.20 -3.78
N LEU A 25 6.37 14.89 -4.74
CA LEU A 25 5.65 13.60 -4.80
C LEU A 25 6.58 12.39 -4.95
N LEU A 26 7.82 12.60 -5.39
CA LEU A 26 8.90 11.62 -5.45
C LEU A 26 10.14 12.18 -4.74
N PRO A 27 11.08 11.30 -4.28
CA PRO A 27 12.31 11.76 -3.65
C PRO A 27 13.09 12.75 -4.51
N LYS A 28 13.70 13.78 -3.87
CA LYS A 28 14.53 14.79 -4.56
C LYS A 28 15.84 14.23 -5.07
N ASP A 29 16.47 13.35 -4.28
CA ASP A 29 17.69 12.68 -4.69
C ASP A 29 17.45 11.81 -5.93
N PRO A 30 18.27 11.93 -7.00
CA PRO A 30 18.05 11.21 -8.25
C PRO A 30 18.12 9.69 -8.10
N ALA A 31 18.99 9.15 -7.21
CA ALA A 31 19.12 7.70 -7.00
C ALA A 31 17.92 7.16 -6.21
N ALA A 32 17.49 7.86 -5.17
CA ALA A 32 16.28 7.54 -4.43
C ALA A 32 15.04 7.60 -5.32
N ARG A 33 14.94 8.63 -6.17
CA ARG A 33 13.83 8.79 -7.13
C ARG A 33 13.79 7.67 -8.18
N ALA A 34 14.93 7.24 -8.69
CA ALA A 34 15.00 6.10 -9.60
C ALA A 34 14.55 4.79 -8.91
N LEU A 35 14.99 4.56 -7.66
CA LEU A 35 14.55 3.42 -6.89
C LEU A 35 13.04 3.48 -6.59
N ALA A 36 12.50 4.65 -6.21
CA ALA A 36 11.07 4.82 -5.99
C ALA A 36 10.24 4.43 -7.21
N ARG A 37 10.64 4.87 -8.41
CA ARG A 37 10.00 4.48 -9.67
C ARG A 37 10.07 2.97 -9.94
N ASN A 38 11.22 2.33 -9.65
CA ASN A 38 11.34 0.88 -9.77
C ASN A 38 10.34 0.15 -8.84
N LEU A 39 10.25 0.58 -7.59
CA LEU A 39 9.31 -0.02 -6.63
C LEU A 39 7.85 0.17 -7.06
N ILE A 40 7.52 1.36 -7.54
CA ILE A 40 6.19 1.67 -8.08
C ILE A 40 5.85 0.75 -9.26
N ALA A 41 6.77 0.60 -10.21
CA ALA A 41 6.56 -0.23 -11.39
C ALA A 41 6.39 -1.71 -11.03
N GLU A 42 7.20 -2.24 -10.11
CA GLU A 42 7.07 -3.62 -9.64
C GLU A 42 5.77 -3.83 -8.86
N MET A 43 5.37 -2.86 -8.01
CA MET A 43 4.08 -2.94 -7.33
C MET A 43 2.91 -2.89 -8.31
N HIS A 44 2.99 -2.07 -9.34
CA HIS A 44 1.95 -1.93 -10.35
C HIS A 44 1.70 -3.23 -11.13
N SER A 45 2.76 -3.90 -11.56
CA SER A 45 2.71 -5.07 -12.46
C SER A 45 2.83 -6.44 -11.77
N GLY A 46 3.21 -6.47 -10.49
CA GLY A 46 3.56 -7.71 -9.79
C GLY A 46 2.59 -8.12 -8.68
N PHE A 47 3.03 -9.11 -7.89
CA PHE A 47 2.35 -9.61 -6.68
C PHE A 47 0.96 -10.18 -6.97
N MET A 48 0.85 -10.96 -8.04
CA MET A 48 -0.44 -11.48 -8.49
C MET A 48 -1.03 -12.49 -7.53
N ALA A 49 -0.20 -13.34 -6.90
CA ALA A 49 -0.68 -14.32 -5.91
C ALA A 49 -1.32 -13.61 -4.70
N LEU A 50 -0.67 -12.56 -4.20
CA LEU A 50 -1.23 -11.73 -3.13
C LEU A 50 -2.51 -10.99 -3.56
N ARG A 51 -2.56 -10.47 -4.78
CA ARG A 51 -3.74 -9.73 -5.28
C ARG A 51 -4.95 -10.64 -5.47
N ASP A 52 -4.74 -11.83 -6.01
CA ASP A 52 -5.80 -12.79 -6.30
C ASP A 52 -6.34 -13.43 -5.01
N ALA A 53 -5.45 -13.84 -4.10
CA ALA A 53 -5.84 -14.48 -2.85
C ALA A 53 -6.40 -13.49 -1.81
N CYS A 54 -5.94 -12.24 -1.85
CA CYS A 54 -6.28 -11.20 -0.87
C CYS A 54 -6.83 -9.94 -1.57
N PRO A 55 -8.08 -9.94 -2.10
CA PRO A 55 -8.70 -8.74 -2.65
C PRO A 55 -8.64 -7.56 -1.68
N CYS A 56 -8.35 -6.36 -2.21
CA CYS A 56 -8.19 -5.17 -1.37
C CYS A 56 -9.52 -4.78 -0.72
N ASN A 57 -9.54 -4.75 0.61
CA ASN A 57 -10.69 -4.41 1.42
C ASN A 57 -10.25 -3.49 2.57
N ILE A 58 -10.96 -2.40 2.78
CA ILE A 58 -10.68 -1.43 3.86
C ILE A 58 -11.80 -1.38 4.91
N VAL A 59 -12.80 -2.24 4.76
CA VAL A 59 -13.97 -2.30 5.66
C VAL A 59 -13.88 -3.49 6.61
N ASN A 60 -13.64 -4.69 6.07
CA ASN A 60 -13.63 -5.94 6.84
C ASN A 60 -12.21 -6.44 7.09
N CYS A 61 -11.99 -7.06 8.24
CA CYS A 61 -10.83 -7.90 8.51
C CYS A 61 -11.28 -9.36 8.65
N TRP A 62 -10.43 -10.27 8.19
CA TRP A 62 -10.70 -11.70 8.20
C TRP A 62 -9.82 -12.42 9.20
N GLY A 63 -10.41 -13.38 9.92
CA GLY A 63 -9.68 -14.33 10.76
C GLY A 63 -9.34 -15.60 10.00
N ASP A 64 -8.35 -16.31 10.52
CA ASP A 64 -8.03 -17.69 10.11
C ASP A 64 -7.72 -17.84 8.60
N PHE A 65 -7.23 -16.76 7.97
CA PHE A 65 -6.75 -16.80 6.59
C PHE A 65 -5.37 -17.48 6.55
N GLU A 66 -5.27 -18.54 5.74
CA GLU A 66 -4.04 -19.31 5.53
C GLU A 66 -3.39 -18.91 4.20
N PRO A 67 -2.28 -18.13 4.21
CA PRO A 67 -1.61 -17.73 2.97
C PRO A 67 -0.92 -18.94 2.30
N SER A 68 -1.09 -19.08 0.99
CA SER A 68 -0.36 -20.08 0.20
C SER A 68 1.14 -19.75 0.11
N GLU A 69 1.96 -20.73 -0.28
CA GLU A 69 3.40 -20.52 -0.53
C GLU A 69 3.66 -19.39 -1.54
N ALA A 70 2.81 -19.26 -2.56
CA ALA A 70 2.92 -18.18 -3.56
C ALA A 70 2.65 -16.80 -2.95
N VAL A 71 1.68 -16.70 -2.03
CA VAL A 71 1.43 -15.45 -1.28
C VAL A 71 2.61 -15.13 -0.36
N LEU A 72 3.16 -16.13 0.33
CA LEU A 72 4.34 -15.95 1.19
C LEU A 72 5.56 -15.47 0.38
N ALA A 73 5.78 -16.01 -0.82
CA ALA A 73 6.85 -15.56 -1.70
C ALA A 73 6.66 -14.10 -2.16
N ASP A 74 5.43 -13.68 -2.47
CA ASP A 74 5.11 -12.27 -2.76
C ASP A 74 5.42 -11.38 -1.56
N LEU A 75 5.07 -11.80 -0.34
CA LEU A 75 5.37 -11.05 0.89
C LEU A 75 6.87 -10.93 1.13
N GLU A 76 7.64 -12.01 0.98
CA GLU A 76 9.10 -11.98 1.10
C GLU A 76 9.73 -10.99 0.11
N ARG A 77 9.25 -10.99 -1.14
CA ARG A 77 9.71 -10.02 -2.14
C ARG A 77 9.37 -8.58 -1.75
N LEU A 78 8.16 -8.32 -1.29
CA LEU A 78 7.73 -7.00 -0.79
C LEU A 78 8.63 -6.52 0.35
N GLU A 79 8.88 -7.36 1.35
CA GLU A 79 9.74 -7.02 2.49
C GLU A 79 11.18 -6.72 2.04
N SER A 80 11.70 -7.47 1.07
CA SER A 80 13.02 -7.21 0.48
C SER A 80 13.10 -5.84 -0.20
N LEU A 81 12.07 -5.43 -0.94
CA LEU A 81 11.99 -4.11 -1.58
C LEU A 81 11.91 -2.98 -0.55
N TRP A 82 11.07 -3.14 0.47
CA TRP A 82 10.93 -2.15 1.54
C TRP A 82 12.22 -2.00 2.34
N SER A 83 12.86 -3.13 2.68
CA SER A 83 14.16 -3.13 3.35
C SER A 83 15.23 -2.43 2.53
N LEU A 84 15.30 -2.69 1.21
CA LEU A 84 16.23 -2.05 0.30
C LEU A 84 16.05 -0.53 0.28
N ALA A 85 14.82 -0.04 0.14
CA ALA A 85 14.53 1.39 0.11
C ALA A 85 14.92 2.06 1.43
N ARG A 86 14.47 1.50 2.56
CA ARG A 86 14.70 2.05 3.89
C ARG A 86 16.18 2.04 4.30
N SER A 87 16.92 0.98 3.99
CA SER A 87 18.35 0.91 4.31
C SER A 87 19.20 1.91 3.55
N ARG A 88 18.77 2.29 2.36
CA ARG A 88 19.51 3.23 1.50
C ARG A 88 19.05 4.68 1.65
N HIS A 89 17.77 4.91 1.86
CA HIS A 89 17.16 6.23 1.74
C HIS A 89 16.13 6.55 2.83
N GLY A 90 15.92 5.69 3.82
CA GLY A 90 14.84 5.80 4.80
C GLY A 90 14.98 6.93 5.84
N ALA A 91 16.12 7.59 5.94
CA ALA A 91 16.39 8.81 6.74
C ALA A 91 15.67 8.94 8.11
N GLY A 92 15.33 7.80 8.75
CA GLY A 92 14.72 7.77 10.10
C GLY A 92 13.20 8.02 10.16
N GLY A 93 12.53 8.26 9.03
CA GLY A 93 11.06 8.36 8.98
C GLY A 93 10.37 7.00 8.91
N PRO A 94 9.04 6.95 9.08
CA PRO A 94 8.26 5.71 8.97
C PRO A 94 8.13 5.23 7.51
N TRP A 95 8.38 6.10 6.53
CA TRP A 95 8.16 5.87 5.12
C TRP A 95 9.38 5.29 4.40
N LEU A 96 9.21 4.77 3.18
CA LEU A 96 10.28 4.07 2.44
C LEU A 96 11.48 4.97 2.13
N PHE A 97 11.23 6.26 1.91
CA PHE A 97 12.24 7.27 1.57
C PHE A 97 12.34 8.41 2.61
N GLY A 98 11.88 8.16 3.84
CA GLY A 98 11.84 9.11 4.93
C GLY A 98 10.53 9.89 4.97
N ASP A 99 10.22 10.65 3.94
CA ASP A 99 8.94 11.34 3.75
C ASP A 99 7.94 10.47 2.99
N TYR A 100 6.64 10.79 3.15
CA TYR A 100 5.55 10.13 2.41
C TYR A 100 5.60 10.50 0.93
N THR A 101 5.72 9.51 0.07
CA THR A 101 5.87 9.69 -1.39
C THR A 101 4.88 8.81 -2.17
N LEU A 102 4.86 8.96 -3.48
CA LEU A 102 4.09 8.08 -4.37
C LEU A 102 4.46 6.60 -4.21
N ALA A 103 5.70 6.27 -3.82
CA ALA A 103 6.06 4.88 -3.52
C ALA A 103 5.19 4.32 -2.38
N ASP A 104 5.00 5.10 -1.31
CA ASP A 104 4.15 4.69 -0.19
C ASP A 104 2.68 4.61 -0.61
N VAL A 105 2.21 5.53 -1.44
CA VAL A 105 0.85 5.49 -2.00
C VAL A 105 0.60 4.19 -2.77
N PHE A 106 1.55 3.73 -3.59
CA PHE A 106 1.41 2.49 -4.34
C PHE A 106 1.45 1.24 -3.46
N PHE A 107 2.17 1.28 -2.32
CA PHE A 107 2.18 0.18 -1.36
C PHE A 107 1.05 0.23 -0.33
N ALA A 108 0.30 1.31 -0.22
CA ALA A 108 -0.83 1.42 0.69
C ALA A 108 -1.84 0.25 0.55
N PRO A 109 -2.24 -0.20 -0.67
CA PRO A 109 -3.13 -1.36 -0.81
C PRO A 109 -2.52 -2.67 -0.26
N VAL A 110 -1.20 -2.80 -0.23
CA VAL A 110 -0.52 -3.96 0.38
C VAL A 110 -0.62 -3.89 1.91
N ALA A 111 -0.36 -2.70 2.49
CA ALA A 111 -0.51 -2.49 3.93
C ALA A 111 -1.93 -2.84 4.41
N TYR A 112 -2.94 -2.47 3.63
CA TYR A 112 -4.33 -2.82 3.94
C TYR A 112 -4.58 -4.32 3.83
N ARG A 113 -4.04 -5.03 2.82
CA ARG A 113 -4.12 -6.49 2.69
C ARG A 113 -3.47 -7.20 3.87
N ILE A 114 -2.25 -6.80 4.25
CA ILE A 114 -1.55 -7.36 5.41
C ILE A 114 -2.44 -7.24 6.66
N THR A 115 -3.07 -6.10 6.85
CA THR A 115 -3.96 -5.84 7.98
C THR A 115 -5.23 -6.68 7.92
N THR A 116 -5.93 -6.66 6.77
CA THR A 116 -7.26 -7.25 6.65
C THR A 116 -7.24 -8.77 6.67
N TYR A 117 -6.15 -9.38 6.22
CA TYR A 117 -5.97 -10.84 6.20
C TYR A 117 -5.04 -11.37 7.30
N GLY A 118 -4.46 -10.48 8.12
CA GLY A 118 -3.53 -10.87 9.18
C GLY A 118 -2.27 -11.56 8.64
N LEU A 119 -1.76 -11.12 7.49
CA LEU A 119 -0.64 -11.76 6.81
C LEU A 119 0.65 -11.68 7.63
N PRO A 120 1.46 -12.76 7.64
CA PRO A 120 2.70 -12.81 8.41
C PRO A 120 3.77 -11.95 7.74
N VAL A 121 4.26 -10.94 8.47
CA VAL A 121 5.37 -10.08 8.05
C VAL A 121 6.25 -9.75 9.24
N SER A 122 7.48 -9.28 8.97
CA SER A 122 8.44 -8.85 10.00
C SER A 122 7.93 -7.66 10.82
N ASP A 123 8.53 -7.43 11.98
CA ASP A 123 8.17 -6.29 12.83
C ASP A 123 8.48 -4.95 12.16
N ALA A 124 9.52 -4.87 11.33
CA ALA A 124 9.81 -3.69 10.53
C ALA A 124 8.69 -3.39 9.51
N SER A 125 8.15 -4.44 8.89
CA SER A 125 7.01 -4.31 7.97
C SER A 125 5.71 -4.00 8.70
N LYS A 126 5.48 -4.57 9.90
CA LYS A 126 4.34 -4.19 10.75
C LYS A 126 4.37 -2.72 11.13
N ALA A 127 5.55 -2.16 11.45
CA ALA A 127 5.70 -0.74 11.75
C ALA A 127 5.34 0.14 10.52
N TYR A 128 5.74 -0.27 9.33
CA TYR A 128 5.37 0.42 8.08
C TYR A 128 3.86 0.32 7.79
N VAL A 129 3.28 -0.85 7.98
CA VAL A 129 1.83 -1.05 7.89
C VAL A 129 1.09 -0.14 8.88
N ALA A 130 1.54 -0.08 10.14
CA ALA A 130 0.94 0.78 11.14
C ALA A 130 0.97 2.26 10.76
N ALA A 131 2.06 2.73 10.13
CA ALA A 131 2.15 4.09 9.61
C ALA A 131 1.08 4.36 8.53
N HIS A 132 0.85 3.43 7.62
CA HIS A 132 -0.23 3.54 6.63
C HIS A 132 -1.62 3.60 7.26
N LEU A 133 -1.87 2.79 8.29
CA LEU A 133 -3.18 2.79 8.97
C LEU A 133 -3.44 4.08 9.75
N ALA A 134 -2.39 4.77 10.18
CA ALA A 134 -2.46 6.04 10.89
C ALA A 134 -2.43 7.26 9.94
N GLU A 135 -2.25 7.06 8.64
CA GLU A 135 -2.16 8.15 7.66
C GLU A 135 -3.54 8.86 7.56
N PRO A 136 -3.59 10.21 7.75
CA PRO A 136 -4.85 10.93 7.84
C PRO A 136 -5.77 10.80 6.61
N ASN A 137 -5.21 10.79 5.40
CA ASN A 137 -6.02 10.64 4.19
C ASN A 137 -6.62 9.24 4.08
N PHE A 138 -5.88 8.20 4.50
CA PHE A 138 -6.42 6.85 4.57
C PHE A 138 -7.55 6.75 5.61
N MET A 139 -7.34 7.32 6.80
CA MET A 139 -8.37 7.33 7.84
C MET A 139 -9.67 7.99 7.36
N ASN A 140 -9.55 9.13 6.69
CA ASN A 140 -10.70 9.84 6.10
C ASN A 140 -11.36 9.00 5.01
N TRP A 141 -10.58 8.44 4.08
CA TRP A 141 -11.11 7.59 3.02
C TRP A 141 -11.85 6.37 3.57
N ARG A 142 -11.27 5.69 4.56
CA ARG A 142 -11.92 4.56 5.23
C ARG A 142 -13.20 4.99 5.95
N ALA A 143 -13.21 6.14 6.63
CA ALA A 143 -14.40 6.67 7.30
C ALA A 143 -15.55 6.95 6.30
N GLU A 144 -15.24 7.42 5.10
CA GLU A 144 -16.24 7.59 4.05
C GLU A 144 -16.71 6.22 3.50
N ALA A 145 -15.80 5.29 3.25
CA ALA A 145 -16.14 3.95 2.78
C ALA A 145 -17.07 3.18 3.74
N LEU A 146 -16.95 3.41 5.04
CA LEU A 146 -17.83 2.80 6.04
C LEU A 146 -19.29 3.32 6.00
N LYS A 147 -19.54 4.45 5.35
CA LYS A 147 -20.90 5.01 5.16
C LYS A 147 -21.60 4.42 3.94
N ASP A 148 -20.82 3.84 3.02
CA ASP A 148 -21.36 3.24 1.81
C ASP A 148 -21.93 1.86 2.12
N THR A 149 -23.16 1.62 1.69
CA THR A 149 -23.86 0.34 1.87
C THR A 149 -23.86 -0.52 0.62
N TYR A 150 -23.31 -0.01 -0.50
CA TYR A 150 -23.24 -0.71 -1.76
C TYR A 150 -21.87 -1.36 -1.95
N ASP A 151 -21.87 -2.68 -2.05
CA ASP A 151 -20.68 -3.47 -2.39
C ASP A 151 -20.86 -4.07 -3.78
N PRO A 152 -20.32 -3.42 -4.85
CA PRO A 152 -20.49 -3.87 -6.23
C PRO A 152 -19.73 -5.19 -6.53
N PHE A 153 -18.75 -5.53 -5.70
CA PHE A 153 -17.96 -6.74 -5.80
C PHE A 153 -17.93 -7.43 -4.45
N PRO A 154 -18.78 -8.43 -4.20
CA PRO A 154 -18.83 -9.13 -2.92
C PRO A 154 -17.54 -9.91 -2.72
N TYR A 155 -16.54 -9.27 -2.14
CA TYR A 155 -15.34 -9.95 -1.64
C TYR A 155 -15.64 -10.65 -0.30
N GLN A 156 -16.71 -11.42 -0.28
CA GLN A 156 -17.09 -12.20 0.90
C GLN A 156 -16.30 -13.49 0.88
N LEU A 157 -15.40 -13.63 1.86
CA LEU A 157 -14.75 -14.88 2.15
C LEU A 157 -15.57 -15.61 3.22
N ASP A 158 -15.64 -16.93 3.13
CA ASP A 158 -16.22 -17.80 4.16
C ASP A 158 -15.24 -17.97 5.32
N LEU A 159 -14.89 -16.83 5.94
CA LEU A 159 -13.96 -16.71 7.04
C LEU A 159 -14.56 -15.85 8.15
N PRO A 160 -14.20 -16.09 9.42
CA PRO A 160 -14.68 -15.28 10.52
C PRO A 160 -14.19 -13.84 10.38
N LYS A 161 -15.11 -12.89 10.59
CA LYS A 161 -14.77 -11.46 10.61
C LYS A 161 -14.11 -11.10 11.94
N LYS A 162 -13.06 -10.29 11.87
CA LYS A 162 -12.38 -9.68 13.03
C LYS A 162 -12.60 -8.16 13.05
N PRO A 163 -12.55 -7.53 14.23
CA PRO A 163 -12.53 -6.07 14.31
C PRO A 163 -11.35 -5.49 13.55
N TRP A 164 -11.56 -4.33 12.93
CA TRP A 164 -10.46 -3.55 12.38
C TRP A 164 -9.50 -3.16 13.52
N PRO A 165 -8.18 -3.31 13.35
CA PRO A 165 -7.24 -2.92 14.40
C PRO A 165 -7.36 -1.41 14.64
N VAL A 166 -7.76 -1.06 15.85
CA VAL A 166 -7.70 0.33 16.31
C VAL A 166 -6.23 0.58 16.62
N ASN A 167 -5.64 1.61 16.02
CA ASN A 167 -4.28 2.00 16.37
C ASN A 167 -4.23 2.19 17.89
N ALA A 168 -3.43 1.37 18.58
CA ALA A 168 -3.07 1.66 19.96
C ALA A 168 -2.30 2.99 19.93
N SER A 169 -2.99 4.04 20.38
CA SER A 169 -2.45 5.39 20.56
C SER A 169 -1.32 5.38 21.58
#